data_7da1e6366d124f3394f374bf0354eac5
#
_entry.id   7da1e6366d124f3394f374bf0354eac5
#
_cell.length_a   1.000
_cell.length_b   1.000
_cell.length_c   1.000
_cell.angle_alpha   90.00
_cell.angle_beta   90.00
_cell.angle_gamma   90.00
#
_symmetry.space_group_name_H-M   'P 1'
#
loop_
_entity.id
_entity.type
_entity.pdbx_description
1 polymer ?
#
loop_
_entity_poly.entity_id
_entity_poly.type
_entity_poly.pdbx_seq_one_letter_code
_entity_poly.pdbx_strand_id
1 'polypeptide(L)'
;RGVAALADIENIQAWIETPTKYEVPRIKKLNSRASDFGVAWTSNNYNEIIFSSTREGGITKEKDAITGQSFSDFYTSRQNKQGEWEEVTLLDEDVINSAGSEGMPFMNKSYTTLYFTSCPNHKKRTSGCQIMKATRSGSTWSDPVTVEIKTIDSLDVIGHPTLSSDELKLYFASERKNGLGGKDIWVSERESTGDKFGRPRNLSDLVNTIGNELYPYLRNDSTLYFSSDGHGGMGGLDIFVTTLDSLGEWTEPINLRHPFNSIGNDYGITFHPTEERGFFSSNRDTKNGLDDDIYYFIEPPVLFTLSGTIKN
;
A
#
# COMPACT_ATOMS: atom_id res chain seq x y z
N ARG A 1 5.60 18.47 23.97
CA ARG A 1 4.78 18.55 22.73
C ARG A 1 5.12 19.79 21.89
N GLY A 2 5.21 21.01 22.44
CA GLY A 2 5.48 22.22 21.64
C GLY A 2 6.88 22.29 21.01
N VAL A 3 7.92 21.76 21.64
CA VAL A 3 9.30 21.77 21.10
C VAL A 3 9.43 20.76 19.94
N ALA A 4 8.80 19.59 20.05
CA ALA A 4 8.76 18.62 18.96
C ALA A 4 8.03 19.17 17.72
N ALA A 5 6.88 19.81 17.90
CA ALA A 5 6.14 20.43 16.80
C ALA A 5 6.91 21.58 16.11
N LEU A 6 7.75 22.32 16.82
CA LEU A 6 8.61 23.35 16.20
C LEU A 6 9.74 22.73 15.37
N ALA A 7 10.37 21.66 15.86
CA ALA A 7 11.40 20.94 15.12
C ALA A 7 10.80 20.28 13.84
N ASP A 8 9.56 19.79 13.92
CA ASP A 8 8.86 19.24 12.75
C ASP A 8 8.59 20.34 11.71
N ILE A 9 8.20 21.55 12.10
CA ILE A 9 7.96 22.67 11.17
C ILE A 9 9.24 23.07 10.43
N GLU A 10 10.37 23.18 11.13
CA GLU A 10 11.68 23.50 10.50
C GLU A 10 12.10 22.41 9.53
N ASN A 11 11.92 21.14 9.89
CA ASN A 11 12.19 20.00 9.00
C ASN A 11 11.29 20.01 7.76
N ILE A 12 9.99 20.26 7.92
CA ILE A 12 9.02 20.30 6.82
C ILE A 12 9.41 21.38 5.80
N GLN A 13 9.74 22.61 6.28
CA GLN A 13 10.16 23.67 5.40
C GLN A 13 11.44 23.29 4.61
N ALA A 14 12.43 22.72 5.29
CA ALA A 14 13.65 22.25 4.65
C ALA A 14 13.37 21.15 3.62
N TRP A 15 12.46 20.23 3.90
CA TRP A 15 12.08 19.15 2.97
C TRP A 15 11.34 19.67 1.73
N ILE A 16 10.55 20.75 1.86
CA ILE A 16 9.88 21.40 0.72
C ILE A 16 10.89 22.15 -0.14
N GLU A 17 11.84 22.86 0.49
CA GLU A 17 12.89 23.63 -0.19
C GLU A 17 13.94 22.75 -0.88
N THR A 18 14.15 21.54 -0.34
CA THR A 18 15.11 20.55 -0.88
C THR A 18 14.43 19.21 -1.14
N PRO A 19 13.54 19.15 -2.15
CA PRO A 19 12.81 17.93 -2.45
C PRO A 19 13.75 16.80 -2.88
N THR A 20 13.31 15.57 -2.76
CA THR A 20 14.02 14.43 -3.34
C THR A 20 14.00 14.52 -4.87
N LYS A 21 14.84 13.72 -5.53
CA LYS A 21 14.97 13.68 -7.00
C LYS A 21 13.77 13.11 -7.75
N TYR A 22 12.78 12.59 -7.06
CA TYR A 22 11.63 11.93 -7.69
C TYR A 22 10.63 12.94 -8.23
N GLU A 23 10.03 12.60 -9.37
CA GLU A 23 8.83 13.23 -9.88
C GLU A 23 7.60 12.42 -9.46
N VAL A 24 6.51 13.11 -9.07
CA VAL A 24 5.30 12.48 -8.52
C VAL A 24 4.05 13.01 -9.23
N PRO A 25 3.81 12.61 -10.50
CA PRO A 25 2.60 12.99 -11.21
C PRO A 25 1.37 12.17 -10.78
N ARG A 26 0.21 12.82 -10.68
CA ARG A 26 -1.09 12.16 -10.57
C ARG A 26 -1.48 11.52 -11.89
N ILE A 27 -1.96 10.28 -11.89
CA ILE A 27 -2.37 9.57 -13.10
C ILE A 27 -3.87 9.75 -13.33
N LYS A 28 -4.23 10.74 -14.14
CA LYS A 28 -5.64 11.07 -14.41
C LYS A 28 -6.48 9.90 -14.94
N LYS A 29 -5.88 8.99 -15.70
CA LYS A 29 -6.59 7.89 -16.35
C LYS A 29 -7.01 6.81 -15.35
N LEU A 30 -6.24 6.61 -14.29
CA LEU A 30 -6.54 5.64 -13.23
C LEU A 30 -7.52 6.19 -12.19
N ASN A 31 -7.47 7.50 -11.96
CA ASN A 31 -8.24 8.16 -10.92
C ASN A 31 -9.64 8.57 -11.39
N SER A 32 -10.62 8.42 -10.51
CA SER A 32 -12.01 8.78 -10.69
C SER A 32 -12.38 10.04 -9.88
N ARG A 33 -13.66 10.19 -9.51
CA ARG A 33 -14.16 11.19 -8.56
C ARG A 33 -14.36 10.61 -7.16
N ALA A 34 -14.06 9.35 -6.98
CA ALA A 34 -14.13 8.61 -5.73
C ALA A 34 -12.72 8.25 -5.30
N SER A 35 -12.54 7.56 -4.18
CA SER A 35 -11.22 7.12 -3.74
C SER A 35 -10.68 6.00 -4.63
N ASP A 36 -9.45 6.18 -5.10
CA ASP A 36 -8.67 5.24 -5.88
C ASP A 36 -7.31 5.02 -5.20
N PHE A 37 -7.01 3.81 -4.75
CA PHE A 37 -5.87 3.56 -3.86
C PHE A 37 -5.34 2.13 -3.92
N GLY A 38 -4.18 1.90 -3.31
CA GLY A 38 -3.61 0.57 -3.09
C GLY A 38 -3.34 -0.18 -4.38
N VAL A 39 -2.24 0.13 -5.05
CA VAL A 39 -1.88 -0.46 -6.35
C VAL A 39 -0.97 -1.66 -6.17
N ALA A 40 -1.20 -2.72 -6.95
CA ALA A 40 -0.27 -3.84 -7.10
C ALA A 40 -0.05 -4.17 -8.59
N TRP A 41 1.19 -4.49 -8.94
CA TRP A 41 1.52 -5.07 -10.24
C TRP A 41 1.02 -6.51 -10.33
N THR A 42 0.48 -6.92 -11.47
CA THR A 42 -0.16 -8.24 -11.63
C THR A 42 0.56 -9.18 -12.58
N SER A 43 1.62 -8.72 -13.21
CA SER A 43 2.39 -9.51 -14.16
C SER A 43 3.87 -9.14 -14.17
N ASN A 44 4.72 -10.05 -14.60
CA ASN A 44 6.16 -9.83 -14.75
C ASN A 44 6.53 -8.91 -15.91
N ASN A 45 5.57 -8.52 -16.74
CA ASN A 45 5.75 -7.50 -17.78
C ASN A 45 5.54 -6.08 -17.25
N TYR A 46 5.05 -5.93 -16.00
CA TYR A 46 4.83 -4.66 -15.32
C TYR A 46 4.04 -3.62 -16.14
N ASN A 47 3.09 -4.10 -16.91
CA ASN A 47 2.21 -3.29 -17.73
C ASN A 47 0.73 -3.42 -17.33
N GLU A 48 0.44 -4.14 -16.25
CA GLU A 48 -0.90 -4.37 -15.73
C GLU A 48 -0.91 -4.22 -14.22
N ILE A 49 -1.95 -3.56 -13.71
CA ILE A 49 -2.12 -3.30 -12.28
C ILE A 49 -3.52 -3.70 -11.82
N ILE A 50 -3.62 -4.04 -10.54
CA ILE A 50 -4.86 -4.07 -9.76
C ILE A 50 -4.78 -2.94 -8.73
N PHE A 51 -5.92 -2.30 -8.46
CA PHE A 51 -6.04 -1.29 -7.42
C PHE A 51 -7.46 -1.27 -6.85
N SER A 52 -7.61 -0.67 -5.68
CA SER A 52 -8.89 -0.52 -4.99
C SER A 52 -9.58 0.77 -5.42
N SER A 53 -10.89 0.75 -5.58
CA SER A 53 -11.66 1.94 -5.89
C SER A 53 -13.06 1.90 -5.30
N THR A 54 -13.54 3.06 -4.83
CA THR A 54 -14.92 3.27 -4.38
C THR A 54 -15.79 3.88 -5.48
N ARG A 55 -15.35 3.84 -6.75
CA ARG A 55 -16.09 4.37 -7.92
C ARG A 55 -17.43 3.67 -8.11
N GLU A 56 -18.37 4.35 -8.74
CA GLU A 56 -19.64 3.75 -9.12
C GLU A 56 -19.44 2.63 -10.15
N GLY A 57 -20.28 1.60 -10.07
CA GLY A 57 -20.20 0.43 -10.95
C GLY A 57 -19.54 -0.80 -10.34
N GLY A 58 -19.25 -0.80 -9.03
CA GLY A 58 -18.81 -1.98 -8.30
C GLY A 58 -19.92 -3.03 -8.10
N ILE A 59 -19.59 -4.08 -7.32
CA ILE A 59 -20.47 -5.24 -7.10
C ILE A 59 -21.78 -4.87 -6.39
N THR A 60 -21.71 -3.95 -5.43
CA THR A 60 -22.89 -3.50 -4.68
C THR A 60 -23.24 -2.05 -4.95
N LYS A 61 -24.55 -1.75 -4.96
CA LYS A 61 -25.05 -0.37 -4.99
C LYS A 61 -25.19 0.24 -3.59
N GLU A 62 -24.94 -0.55 -2.54
CA GLU A 62 -24.97 -0.06 -1.18
C GLU A 62 -23.78 0.88 -0.94
N LYS A 63 -23.99 1.84 -0.04
CA LYS A 63 -22.96 2.78 0.37
C LYS A 63 -22.55 2.51 1.81
N ASP A 64 -21.28 2.69 2.10
CA ASP A 64 -20.78 2.64 3.46
C ASP A 64 -21.42 3.75 4.30
N ALA A 65 -21.95 3.38 5.46
CA ALA A 65 -22.70 4.29 6.31
C ALA A 65 -21.83 5.36 6.99
N ILE A 66 -20.52 5.16 7.03
CA ILE A 66 -19.55 6.07 7.67
C ILE A 66 -19.04 7.08 6.65
N THR A 67 -18.60 6.61 5.49
CA THR A 67 -17.98 7.45 4.46
C THR A 67 -18.99 8.02 3.46
N GLY A 68 -20.15 7.38 3.30
CA GLY A 68 -21.14 7.72 2.27
C GLY A 68 -20.71 7.33 0.85
N GLN A 69 -19.52 6.76 0.67
CA GLN A 69 -19.00 6.25 -0.60
C GLN A 69 -19.49 4.82 -0.87
N SER A 70 -19.30 4.32 -2.08
CA SER A 70 -19.47 2.90 -2.37
C SER A 70 -18.45 2.09 -1.57
N PHE A 71 -18.72 0.79 -1.36
CA PHE A 71 -17.69 -0.12 -0.90
C PHE A 71 -16.59 -0.21 -1.96
N SER A 72 -15.36 -0.45 -1.52
CA SER A 72 -14.24 -0.56 -2.45
C SER A 72 -14.20 -1.94 -3.09
N ASP A 73 -14.07 -1.96 -4.40
CA ASP A 73 -13.82 -3.14 -5.21
C ASP A 73 -12.45 -3.04 -5.89
N PHE A 74 -11.92 -4.15 -6.37
CA PHE A 74 -10.74 -4.15 -7.20
C PHE A 74 -11.07 -3.85 -8.65
N TYR A 75 -10.28 -2.97 -9.22
CA TYR A 75 -10.26 -2.61 -10.63
C TYR A 75 -8.90 -2.90 -11.23
N THR A 76 -8.86 -3.04 -12.53
CA THR A 76 -7.63 -3.30 -13.28
C THR A 76 -7.49 -2.33 -14.44
N SER A 77 -6.24 -2.07 -14.82
CA SER A 77 -5.90 -1.37 -16.05
C SER A 77 -4.57 -1.91 -16.58
N ARG A 78 -4.40 -1.81 -17.89
CA ARG A 78 -3.19 -2.24 -18.59
C ARG A 78 -2.60 -1.08 -19.37
N GLN A 79 -1.28 -1.07 -19.54
CA GLN A 79 -0.63 -0.16 -20.47
C GLN A 79 -0.64 -0.74 -21.89
N ASN A 80 -0.97 0.13 -22.87
CA ASN A 80 -0.84 -0.17 -24.28
C ASN A 80 0.64 -0.20 -24.72
N LYS A 81 0.91 -0.44 -26.01
CA LYS A 81 2.27 -0.47 -26.56
C LYS A 81 3.02 0.85 -26.47
N GLN A 82 2.32 1.95 -26.28
CA GLN A 82 2.87 3.30 -26.09
C GLN A 82 3.15 3.63 -24.62
N GLY A 83 2.84 2.72 -23.68
CA GLY A 83 2.98 2.93 -22.24
C GLY A 83 1.85 3.74 -21.61
N GLU A 84 0.75 3.98 -22.33
CA GLU A 84 -0.42 4.71 -21.84
C GLU A 84 -1.40 3.75 -21.18
N TRP A 85 -1.96 4.14 -20.03
CA TRP A 85 -2.98 3.35 -19.34
C TRP A 85 -4.28 3.30 -20.16
N GLU A 86 -4.82 2.10 -20.30
CA GLU A 86 -6.10 1.83 -20.96
C GLU A 86 -7.27 2.12 -20.01
N GLU A 87 -8.49 1.82 -20.46
CA GLU A 87 -9.72 1.96 -19.67
C GLU A 87 -9.67 1.10 -18.41
N VAL A 88 -10.10 1.68 -17.30
CA VAL A 88 -10.21 0.95 -16.03
C VAL A 88 -11.46 0.11 -16.04
N THR A 89 -11.32 -1.18 -15.73
CA THR A 89 -12.42 -2.16 -15.67
C THR A 89 -12.47 -2.84 -14.31
N LEU A 90 -13.66 -3.26 -13.90
CA LEU A 90 -13.83 -4.05 -12.69
C LEU A 90 -13.06 -5.38 -12.84
N LEU A 91 -12.33 -5.76 -11.79
CA LEU A 91 -11.62 -7.04 -11.78
C LEU A 91 -12.62 -8.15 -11.46
N ASP A 92 -12.78 -9.11 -12.40
CA ASP A 92 -13.48 -10.39 -12.24
C ASP A 92 -14.78 -10.27 -11.40
N GLU A 93 -15.85 -9.89 -12.07
CA GLU A 93 -17.08 -9.33 -11.49
C GLU A 93 -17.69 -10.16 -10.34
N ASP A 94 -17.44 -11.49 -10.27
CA ASP A 94 -18.15 -12.38 -9.36
C ASP A 94 -17.27 -13.24 -8.45
N VAL A 95 -15.94 -13.14 -8.52
CA VAL A 95 -15.03 -14.06 -7.80
C VAL A 95 -14.25 -13.35 -6.70
N ILE A 96 -13.50 -12.31 -7.04
CA ILE A 96 -12.61 -11.63 -6.09
C ILE A 96 -13.35 -10.56 -5.29
N ASN A 97 -14.15 -9.75 -5.99
CA ASN A 97 -14.94 -8.68 -5.38
C ASN A 97 -16.18 -9.23 -4.68
N SER A 98 -16.58 -8.63 -3.59
CA SER A 98 -17.71 -9.07 -2.75
C SER A 98 -18.71 -7.93 -2.46
N ALA A 99 -19.69 -8.18 -1.63
CA ALA A 99 -20.60 -7.15 -1.14
C ALA A 99 -19.99 -6.29 -0.01
N GLY A 100 -18.76 -6.57 0.39
CA GLY A 100 -17.98 -5.80 1.36
C GLY A 100 -17.01 -4.84 0.69
N SER A 101 -15.89 -4.56 1.35
CA SER A 101 -14.79 -3.78 0.79
C SER A 101 -13.56 -4.65 0.61
N GLU A 102 -13.01 -4.65 -0.59
CA GLU A 102 -11.71 -5.22 -0.90
C GLU A 102 -10.67 -4.10 -1.05
N GLY A 103 -9.50 -4.31 -0.44
CA GLY A 103 -8.46 -3.28 -0.49
C GLY A 103 -7.05 -3.81 -0.29
N MET A 104 -6.08 -2.97 -0.66
CA MET A 104 -4.65 -3.22 -0.47
C MET A 104 -4.19 -4.55 -1.05
N PRO A 105 -4.27 -4.71 -2.38
CA PRO A 105 -3.83 -5.92 -3.06
C PRO A 105 -2.31 -6.06 -2.97
N PHE A 106 -1.85 -7.29 -2.79
CA PHE A 106 -0.44 -7.68 -2.86
C PHE A 106 -0.32 -8.95 -3.71
N MET A 107 0.48 -8.91 -4.76
CA MET A 107 0.78 -10.09 -5.58
C MET A 107 2.07 -10.75 -5.10
N ASN A 108 2.05 -12.09 -5.00
CA ASN A 108 3.28 -12.82 -4.76
C ASN A 108 4.27 -12.65 -5.93
N LYS A 109 5.54 -12.99 -5.72
CA LYS A 109 6.63 -12.82 -6.69
C LYS A 109 6.39 -13.52 -8.04
N SER A 110 5.62 -14.61 -8.05
CA SER A 110 5.27 -15.34 -9.27
C SER A 110 4.02 -14.80 -9.98
N TYR A 111 3.33 -13.80 -9.41
CA TYR A 111 2.07 -13.23 -9.91
C TYR A 111 0.95 -14.26 -10.07
N THR A 112 0.96 -15.28 -9.23
CA THR A 112 -0.04 -16.36 -9.23
C THR A 112 -0.98 -16.33 -8.03
N THR A 113 -0.64 -15.58 -6.98
CA THR A 113 -1.44 -15.46 -5.77
C THR A 113 -1.62 -13.99 -5.41
N LEU A 114 -2.86 -13.57 -5.30
CA LEU A 114 -3.28 -12.27 -4.79
C LEU A 114 -3.60 -12.41 -3.30
N TYR A 115 -2.97 -11.61 -2.46
CA TYR A 115 -3.31 -11.39 -1.05
C TYR A 115 -3.95 -10.02 -0.92
N PHE A 116 -4.97 -9.90 -0.09
CA PHE A 116 -5.69 -8.63 0.05
C PHE A 116 -6.46 -8.54 1.38
N THR A 117 -6.89 -7.35 1.72
CA THR A 117 -7.79 -7.11 2.84
C THR A 117 -9.24 -7.19 2.36
N SER A 118 -10.09 -7.95 3.03
CA SER A 118 -11.53 -7.93 2.84
C SER A 118 -12.24 -7.56 4.13
N CYS A 119 -13.12 -6.57 4.07
CA CYS A 119 -13.91 -6.08 5.19
C CYS A 119 -15.38 -6.31 4.93
N PRO A 120 -16.12 -6.95 5.87
CA PRO A 120 -17.53 -7.21 5.69
C PRO A 120 -18.35 -5.91 5.70
N ASN A 121 -19.50 -5.93 5.01
CA ASN A 121 -20.46 -4.84 5.08
C ASN A 121 -20.94 -4.63 6.54
N HIS A 122 -20.82 -3.40 7.05
CA HIS A 122 -21.09 -3.03 8.44
C HIS A 122 -22.50 -3.37 8.95
N LYS A 123 -23.48 -3.53 8.07
CA LYS A 123 -24.86 -3.91 8.46
C LYS A 123 -24.95 -5.32 9.09
N LYS A 124 -23.94 -6.15 8.87
CA LYS A 124 -23.87 -7.54 9.36
C LYS A 124 -22.53 -7.83 10.02
N ARG A 125 -22.08 -7.02 10.98
CA ARG A 125 -20.81 -7.25 11.71
C ARG A 125 -20.81 -8.63 12.39
N THR A 126 -20.47 -9.65 11.62
CA THR A 126 -20.19 -11.00 12.12
C THR A 126 -18.67 -11.27 12.16
N SER A 127 -17.86 -10.39 11.56
CA SER A 127 -16.39 -10.51 11.52
C SER A 127 -15.73 -9.14 11.41
N GLY A 128 -14.44 -9.04 11.77
CA GLY A 128 -13.55 -7.95 11.46
C GLY A 128 -13.05 -8.03 10.01
N CYS A 129 -12.20 -7.08 9.61
CA CYS A 129 -11.47 -7.20 8.35
C CYS A 129 -10.48 -8.36 8.43
N GLN A 130 -10.35 -9.13 7.36
CA GLN A 130 -9.49 -10.30 7.28
C GLN A 130 -8.55 -10.20 6.07
N ILE A 131 -7.43 -10.89 6.16
CA ILE A 131 -6.56 -11.08 5.01
C ILE A 131 -7.03 -12.31 4.23
N MET A 132 -7.34 -12.11 2.97
CA MET A 132 -7.78 -13.14 2.02
C MET A 132 -6.66 -13.46 1.04
N LYS A 133 -6.71 -14.63 0.42
CA LYS A 133 -5.89 -14.98 -0.74
C LYS A 133 -6.70 -15.67 -1.81
N ALA A 134 -6.39 -15.38 -3.08
CA ALA A 134 -6.91 -16.08 -4.25
C ALA A 134 -5.75 -16.46 -5.17
N THR A 135 -5.85 -17.61 -5.82
CA THR A 135 -4.84 -18.08 -6.77
C THR A 135 -5.34 -17.93 -8.20
N ARG A 136 -4.41 -17.68 -9.13
CA ARG A 136 -4.71 -17.51 -10.54
C ARG A 136 -4.10 -18.63 -11.37
N SER A 137 -4.92 -19.21 -12.23
CA SER A 137 -4.49 -20.15 -13.27
C SER A 137 -4.86 -19.58 -14.65
N GLY A 138 -3.89 -19.14 -15.42
CA GLY A 138 -4.13 -18.35 -16.63
C GLY A 138 -4.81 -17.02 -16.30
N SER A 139 -6.02 -16.79 -16.82
CA SER A 139 -6.84 -15.61 -16.55
C SER A 139 -7.89 -15.82 -15.45
N THR A 140 -8.06 -17.03 -14.92
CA THR A 140 -9.13 -17.37 -13.97
C THR A 140 -8.64 -17.36 -12.54
N TRP A 141 -9.35 -16.70 -11.66
CA TRP A 141 -9.12 -16.68 -10.21
C TRP A 141 -9.88 -17.80 -9.50
N SER A 142 -9.32 -18.34 -8.42
CA SER A 142 -10.04 -19.18 -7.48
C SER A 142 -10.90 -18.34 -6.55
N ASP A 143 -11.91 -18.95 -5.91
CA ASP A 143 -12.59 -18.30 -4.79
C ASP A 143 -11.58 -17.88 -3.71
N PRO A 144 -11.71 -16.67 -3.15
CA PRO A 144 -10.86 -16.22 -2.06
C PRO A 144 -11.04 -17.06 -0.80
N VAL A 145 -9.94 -17.38 -0.14
CA VAL A 145 -9.93 -18.05 1.15
C VAL A 145 -9.20 -17.22 2.19
N THR A 146 -9.65 -17.26 3.44
CA THR A 146 -9.00 -16.56 4.55
C THR A 146 -7.59 -17.10 4.77
N VAL A 147 -6.62 -16.21 4.93
CA VAL A 147 -5.25 -16.57 5.34
C VAL A 147 -5.26 -16.94 6.82
N GLU A 148 -4.98 -18.20 7.11
CA GLU A 148 -4.99 -18.71 8.48
C GLU A 148 -3.74 -18.31 9.25
N ILE A 149 -3.91 -17.59 10.36
CA ILE A 149 -2.85 -17.12 11.25
C ILE A 149 -3.20 -17.57 12.68
N LYS A 150 -2.27 -18.22 13.37
CA LYS A 150 -2.51 -18.67 14.76
C LYS A 150 -2.85 -17.48 15.67
N THR A 151 -3.83 -17.64 16.52
CA THR A 151 -4.29 -16.63 17.48
C THR A 151 -4.96 -15.39 16.86
N ILE A 152 -5.29 -15.43 15.59
CA ILE A 152 -6.19 -14.50 14.92
C ILE A 152 -7.52 -15.20 14.77
N ASP A 153 -8.61 -14.56 15.16
CA ASP A 153 -9.97 -15.05 14.95
C ASP A 153 -10.76 -14.12 13.99
N SER A 154 -11.98 -14.50 13.69
CA SER A 154 -12.82 -13.76 12.74
C SER A 154 -13.26 -12.38 13.21
N LEU A 155 -13.08 -12.05 14.49
CA LEU A 155 -13.45 -10.74 15.07
C LEU A 155 -12.25 -9.78 15.09
N ASP A 156 -11.03 -10.30 14.97
CA ASP A 156 -9.83 -9.46 14.86
C ASP A 156 -9.89 -8.61 13.58
N VAL A 157 -9.39 -7.40 13.65
CA VAL A 157 -9.22 -6.50 12.50
C VAL A 157 -7.77 -6.56 12.07
N ILE A 158 -7.54 -7.20 10.93
CA ILE A 158 -6.22 -7.32 10.30
C ILE A 158 -6.30 -6.94 8.82
N GLY A 159 -5.25 -6.35 8.28
CA GLY A 159 -5.24 -5.97 6.86
C GLY A 159 -3.89 -5.49 6.37
N HIS A 160 -3.87 -4.98 5.15
CA HIS A 160 -2.70 -4.45 4.46
C HIS A 160 -1.55 -5.48 4.38
N PRO A 161 -1.77 -6.64 3.75
CA PRO A 161 -0.78 -7.70 3.72
C PRO A 161 0.40 -7.37 2.79
N THR A 162 1.61 -7.74 3.21
CA THR A 162 2.77 -7.90 2.34
C THR A 162 3.58 -9.11 2.80
N LEU A 163 4.20 -9.83 1.86
CA LEU A 163 4.94 -11.05 2.17
C LEU A 163 6.41 -10.95 1.74
N SER A 164 7.26 -11.73 2.38
CA SER A 164 8.60 -12.01 1.89
C SER A 164 8.57 -12.75 0.54
N SER A 165 9.67 -12.67 -0.20
CA SER A 165 9.76 -13.26 -1.55
C SER A 165 9.59 -14.78 -1.57
N ASP A 166 9.89 -15.46 -0.46
CA ASP A 166 9.67 -16.89 -0.24
C ASP A 166 8.26 -17.21 0.31
N GLU A 167 7.44 -16.18 0.58
CA GLU A 167 6.11 -16.27 1.18
C GLU A 167 6.09 -16.89 2.59
N LEU A 168 7.21 -16.92 3.30
CA LEU A 168 7.28 -17.48 4.65
C LEU A 168 7.02 -16.46 5.76
N LYS A 169 7.14 -15.16 5.47
CA LYS A 169 6.84 -14.07 6.41
C LYS A 169 5.71 -13.21 5.87
N LEU A 170 4.68 -13.01 6.69
CA LEU A 170 3.55 -12.12 6.41
C LEU A 170 3.62 -10.93 7.35
N TYR A 171 3.73 -9.73 6.80
CA TYR A 171 3.59 -8.46 7.52
C TYR A 171 2.19 -7.90 7.29
N PHE A 172 1.59 -7.35 8.33
CA PHE A 172 0.24 -6.80 8.26
C PHE A 172 -0.02 -5.78 9.36
N ALA A 173 -1.03 -4.94 9.18
CA ALA A 173 -1.49 -3.99 10.20
C ALA A 173 -2.62 -4.57 11.05
N SER A 174 -2.61 -4.31 12.36
CA SER A 174 -3.66 -4.72 13.28
C SER A 174 -3.69 -3.91 14.57
N GLU A 175 -4.90 -3.68 15.11
CA GLU A 175 -5.14 -3.05 16.43
C GLU A 175 -5.18 -4.08 17.57
N ARG A 176 -4.40 -5.15 17.47
CA ARG A 176 -4.40 -6.24 18.46
C ARG A 176 -3.94 -5.75 19.83
N LYS A 177 -4.45 -6.44 20.85
CA LYS A 177 -3.94 -6.28 22.23
C LYS A 177 -2.43 -6.55 22.27
N ASN A 178 -1.74 -5.78 23.10
CA ASN A 178 -0.28 -5.77 23.26
C ASN A 178 0.48 -5.13 22.07
N GLY A 179 -0.17 -4.33 21.27
CA GLY A 179 0.45 -3.33 20.42
C GLY A 179 0.93 -2.13 21.23
N LEU A 180 1.61 -1.20 20.57
CA LEU A 180 2.13 0.02 21.19
C LEU A 180 1.12 1.16 21.12
N GLY A 181 0.31 1.22 20.08
CA GLY A 181 -0.57 2.34 19.83
C GLY A 181 -1.94 1.98 19.26
N GLY A 182 -2.27 2.63 18.18
CA GLY A 182 -3.50 2.35 17.41
C GLY A 182 -3.38 1.05 16.62
N LYS A 183 -3.08 1.14 15.33
CA LYS A 183 -2.73 -0.02 14.51
C LYS A 183 -1.23 -0.12 14.37
N ASP A 184 -0.69 -1.27 14.74
CA ASP A 184 0.73 -1.58 14.64
C ASP A 184 0.98 -2.51 13.45
N ILE A 185 2.23 -2.55 12.98
CA ILE A 185 2.70 -3.58 12.04
C ILE A 185 3.13 -4.81 12.84
N TRP A 186 2.60 -5.96 12.42
CA TRP A 186 2.87 -7.27 12.97
C TRP A 186 3.51 -8.15 11.92
N VAL A 187 4.30 -9.11 12.34
CA VAL A 187 4.85 -10.15 11.47
C VAL A 187 4.49 -11.52 11.99
N SER A 188 4.13 -12.43 11.08
CA SER A 188 3.87 -13.83 11.35
C SER A 188 4.64 -14.70 10.37
N GLU A 189 5.18 -15.80 10.83
CA GLU A 189 6.06 -16.67 10.08
C GLU A 189 5.49 -18.09 9.99
N ARG A 190 5.83 -18.81 8.91
CA ARG A 190 5.49 -20.22 8.69
C ARG A 190 6.70 -20.98 8.15
N GLU A 191 6.71 -22.30 8.30
CA GLU A 191 7.83 -23.14 7.85
C GLU A 191 7.74 -23.46 6.35
N SER A 192 6.54 -23.58 5.80
CA SER A 192 6.29 -23.79 4.37
C SER A 192 5.06 -23.05 3.87
N THR A 193 4.94 -22.85 2.55
CA THR A 193 3.81 -22.14 1.92
C THR A 193 2.47 -22.86 2.08
N GLY A 194 2.48 -24.16 2.43
CA GLY A 194 1.28 -24.94 2.73
C GLY A 194 0.80 -24.83 4.18
N ASP A 195 1.63 -24.29 5.08
CA ASP A 195 1.31 -24.19 6.50
C ASP A 195 0.53 -22.92 6.82
N LYS A 196 -0.18 -22.96 7.96
CA LYS A 196 -0.73 -21.77 8.60
C LYS A 196 0.39 -20.91 9.15
N PHE A 197 0.21 -19.61 9.10
CA PHE A 197 1.11 -18.68 9.77
C PHE A 197 1.11 -18.88 11.30
N GLY A 198 2.25 -18.69 11.90
CA GLY A 198 2.47 -18.82 13.35
C GLY A 198 1.77 -17.72 14.15
N ARG A 199 2.13 -17.60 15.43
CA ARG A 199 1.63 -16.51 16.29
C ARG A 199 2.28 -15.19 15.85
N PRO A 200 1.52 -14.13 15.58
CA PRO A 200 2.06 -12.83 15.27
C PRO A 200 2.91 -12.26 16.42
N ARG A 201 3.99 -11.60 16.08
CA ARG A 201 4.76 -10.74 16.97
C ARG A 201 4.70 -9.29 16.50
N ASN A 202 4.65 -8.36 17.41
CA ASN A 202 4.80 -6.93 17.11
C ASN A 202 6.17 -6.71 16.47
N LEU A 203 6.27 -5.84 15.46
CA LEU A 203 7.47 -5.75 14.67
C LEU A 203 8.64 -5.17 15.47
N SER A 204 8.49 -3.99 16.03
CA SER A 204 9.42 -3.40 17.02
C SER A 204 8.88 -2.04 17.49
N ASP A 205 9.44 -1.51 18.57
CA ASP A 205 9.18 -0.17 19.10
C ASP A 205 9.95 0.93 18.34
N LEU A 206 10.84 0.57 17.43
CA LEU A 206 11.40 1.52 16.45
C LEU A 206 10.43 1.76 15.29
N VAL A 207 9.73 0.72 14.84
CA VAL A 207 8.80 0.81 13.70
C VAL A 207 7.42 1.25 14.16
N ASN A 208 6.90 0.65 15.25
CA ASN A 208 5.58 0.97 15.78
C ASN A 208 5.64 2.07 16.84
N THR A 209 4.62 2.92 16.89
CA THR A 209 4.52 4.06 17.78
C THR A 209 3.21 4.03 18.57
N ILE A 210 2.90 5.12 19.28
CA ILE A 210 1.58 5.31 19.90
C ILE A 210 0.49 5.71 18.88
N GLY A 211 0.87 5.99 17.64
CA GLY A 211 -0.02 6.32 16.53
C GLY A 211 -0.51 5.08 15.78
N ASN A 212 -0.61 5.20 14.49
CA ASN A 212 -0.95 4.11 13.58
C ASN A 212 0.19 3.87 12.60
N GLU A 213 0.59 2.63 12.46
CA GLU A 213 1.49 2.16 11.42
C GLU A 213 0.71 1.23 10.49
N LEU A 214 0.63 1.60 9.21
CA LEU A 214 -0.27 1.02 8.23
C LEU A 214 0.46 0.76 6.90
N TYR A 215 -0.16 -0.05 6.04
CA TYR A 215 0.27 -0.25 4.65
C TYR A 215 1.74 -0.69 4.51
N PRO A 216 2.17 -1.74 5.25
CA PRO A 216 3.52 -2.26 5.07
C PRO A 216 3.72 -2.75 3.64
N TYR A 217 4.87 -2.44 3.06
CA TYR A 217 5.33 -2.97 1.78
C TYR A 217 6.79 -3.41 1.90
N LEU A 218 7.02 -4.72 1.82
CA LEU A 218 8.35 -5.30 1.92
C LEU A 218 9.01 -5.34 0.54
N ARG A 219 10.11 -4.63 0.38
CA ARG A 219 10.94 -4.61 -0.82
C ARG A 219 12.24 -5.37 -0.56
N ASN A 220 12.61 -6.29 -1.47
CA ASN A 220 13.89 -7.02 -1.40
C ASN A 220 14.13 -7.78 -0.07
N ASP A 221 13.08 -8.17 0.63
CA ASP A 221 13.09 -8.90 1.92
C ASP A 221 13.85 -8.21 3.07
N SER A 222 14.43 -7.03 2.83
CA SER A 222 15.26 -6.30 3.80
C SER A 222 14.92 -4.81 3.92
N THR A 223 13.98 -4.32 3.12
CA THR A 223 13.55 -2.93 3.12
C THR A 223 12.03 -2.88 3.28
N LEU A 224 11.56 -2.29 4.37
CA LEU A 224 10.15 -2.15 4.68
C LEU A 224 9.74 -0.69 4.55
N TYR A 225 8.78 -0.44 3.68
CA TYR A 225 8.05 0.83 3.61
C TYR A 225 6.76 0.69 4.38
N PHE A 226 6.32 1.74 5.02
CA PHE A 226 5.03 1.79 5.73
C PHE A 226 4.56 3.24 5.86
N SER A 227 3.32 3.44 6.27
CA SER A 227 2.79 4.79 6.52
C SER A 227 2.43 4.94 7.99
N SER A 228 2.77 6.09 8.56
CA SER A 228 2.54 6.37 9.99
C SER A 228 2.06 7.80 10.23
N ASP A 229 1.19 7.95 11.23
CA ASP A 229 0.83 9.23 11.83
C ASP A 229 1.47 9.45 13.22
N GLY A 230 2.26 8.49 13.69
CA GLY A 230 2.93 8.51 14.98
C GLY A 230 4.39 8.95 14.94
N HIS A 231 5.09 8.72 13.82
CA HIS A 231 6.41 9.29 13.53
C HIS A 231 6.25 10.74 13.09
N GLY A 232 7.25 11.58 13.34
CA GLY A 232 7.23 12.99 12.88
C GLY A 232 7.16 13.09 11.36
N GLY A 233 6.26 13.93 10.82
CA GLY A 233 5.98 13.99 9.39
C GLY A 233 5.47 15.31 8.89
N MET A 234 4.98 15.33 7.65
CA MET A 234 4.49 16.52 6.95
C MET A 234 2.97 16.70 7.07
N GLY A 235 2.23 15.60 7.27
CA GLY A 235 0.78 15.61 7.20
C GLY A 235 0.09 14.67 8.16
N GLY A 236 -0.89 13.95 7.67
CA GLY A 236 -1.56 12.87 8.38
C GLY A 236 -0.71 11.61 8.38
N LEU A 237 -1.02 10.66 7.50
CA LEU A 237 -0.13 9.53 7.25
C LEU A 237 1.00 9.97 6.33
N ASP A 238 2.23 9.73 6.74
CA ASP A 238 3.44 9.91 5.93
C ASP A 238 4.10 8.56 5.65
N ILE A 239 4.74 8.41 4.50
CA ILE A 239 5.47 7.20 4.10
C ILE A 239 6.88 7.24 4.69
N PHE A 240 7.24 6.13 5.33
CA PHE A 240 8.56 5.90 5.92
C PHE A 240 9.22 4.66 5.31
N VAL A 241 10.53 4.58 5.46
CA VAL A 241 11.32 3.41 5.09
C VAL A 241 12.25 3.02 6.23
N THR A 242 12.35 1.73 6.49
CA THR A 242 13.35 1.12 7.39
C THR A 242 14.02 -0.06 6.71
N THR A 243 15.22 -0.41 7.12
CA THR A 243 16.00 -1.52 6.57
C THR A 243 16.47 -2.46 7.68
N LEU A 244 16.71 -3.71 7.34
CA LEU A 244 17.37 -4.63 8.24
C LEU A 244 18.88 -4.29 8.31
N ASP A 245 19.41 -4.24 9.51
CA ASP A 245 20.83 -4.11 9.76
C ASP A 245 21.58 -5.47 9.61
N SER A 246 22.87 -5.50 9.92
CA SER A 246 23.69 -6.71 9.84
C SER A 246 23.31 -7.81 10.87
N LEU A 247 22.53 -7.46 11.88
CA LEU A 247 22.01 -8.37 12.90
C LEU A 247 20.59 -8.88 12.56
N GLY A 248 19.97 -8.33 11.49
CA GLY A 248 18.61 -8.67 11.10
C GLY A 248 17.54 -7.91 11.89
N GLU A 249 17.91 -6.80 12.53
CA GLU A 249 16.98 -5.92 13.26
C GLU A 249 16.61 -4.71 12.40
N TRP A 250 15.37 -4.21 12.53
CA TRP A 250 14.92 -3.02 11.82
C TRP A 250 15.58 -1.77 12.38
N THR A 251 16.09 -0.91 11.49
CA THR A 251 16.70 0.37 11.85
C THR A 251 15.64 1.45 12.09
N GLU A 252 16.07 2.61 12.62
CA GLU A 252 15.21 3.80 12.78
C GLU A 252 14.57 4.18 11.44
N PRO A 253 13.25 4.35 11.36
CA PRO A 253 12.56 4.73 10.13
C PRO A 253 12.94 6.12 9.64
N ILE A 254 13.07 6.25 8.34
CA ILE A 254 13.36 7.51 7.65
C ILE A 254 12.13 7.96 6.87
N ASN A 255 11.68 9.20 7.10
CA ASN A 255 10.60 9.83 6.34
C ASN A 255 11.04 10.04 4.88
N LEU A 256 10.21 9.65 3.90
CA LEU A 256 10.52 9.80 2.47
C LEU A 256 10.50 11.27 1.99
N ARG A 257 9.98 12.18 2.79
CA ARG A 257 9.95 13.63 2.52
C ARG A 257 9.15 14.01 1.28
N HIS A 258 9.16 15.30 0.95
CA HIS A 258 8.62 15.83 -0.30
C HIS A 258 9.46 15.35 -1.50
N PRO A 259 8.85 14.91 -2.63
CA PRO A 259 7.42 14.98 -2.97
C PRO A 259 6.59 13.72 -2.62
N PHE A 260 7.16 12.69 -1.99
CA PHE A 260 6.36 11.53 -1.58
C PHE A 260 5.33 11.92 -0.53
N ASN A 261 5.77 12.60 0.54
CA ASN A 261 4.92 13.05 1.61
C ASN A 261 4.45 14.49 1.41
N SER A 262 3.26 14.80 1.92
CA SER A 262 2.56 16.07 1.78
C SER A 262 1.82 16.43 3.07
N ILE A 263 1.00 17.48 3.05
CA ILE A 263 0.11 17.83 4.15
C ILE A 263 -1.10 16.90 4.29
N GLY A 264 -1.33 16.01 3.30
CA GLY A 264 -2.41 15.03 3.28
C GLY A 264 -2.04 13.73 3.97
N ASN A 265 -2.76 12.67 3.62
CA ASN A 265 -2.39 11.30 3.91
C ASN A 265 -1.66 10.73 2.69
N ASP A 266 -0.47 10.20 2.89
CA ASP A 266 0.35 9.59 1.86
C ASP A 266 0.65 8.14 2.27
N TYR A 267 0.24 7.14 1.45
CA TYR A 267 0.26 5.75 1.89
C TYR A 267 0.26 4.73 0.76
N GLY A 268 0.48 3.46 1.11
CA GLY A 268 0.30 2.32 0.21
C GLY A 268 1.27 2.32 -0.96
N ILE A 269 2.56 2.63 -0.70
CA ILE A 269 3.60 2.63 -1.72
C ILE A 269 3.85 1.23 -2.26
N THR A 270 4.05 1.13 -3.57
CA THR A 270 4.51 -0.07 -4.25
C THR A 270 5.54 0.29 -5.31
N PHE A 271 6.58 -0.50 -5.44
CA PHE A 271 7.66 -0.27 -6.40
C PHE A 271 7.56 -1.20 -7.60
N HIS A 272 8.06 -0.73 -8.73
CA HIS A 272 8.47 -1.60 -9.81
C HIS A 272 9.63 -2.48 -9.33
N PRO A 273 9.65 -3.80 -9.58
CA PRO A 273 10.64 -4.68 -8.95
C PRO A 273 12.10 -4.40 -9.30
N THR A 274 12.38 -3.79 -10.45
CA THR A 274 13.75 -3.55 -10.94
C THR A 274 14.07 -2.09 -11.24
N GLU A 275 13.09 -1.18 -11.13
CA GLU A 275 13.25 0.23 -11.46
C GLU A 275 12.83 1.11 -10.28
N GLU A 276 13.38 2.32 -10.20
CA GLU A 276 13.03 3.31 -9.19
C GLU A 276 11.79 4.12 -9.62
N ARG A 277 10.69 3.41 -9.76
CA ARG A 277 9.36 3.94 -10.08
C ARG A 277 8.29 3.08 -9.44
N GLY A 278 7.10 3.61 -9.30
CA GLY A 278 5.98 2.88 -8.71
C GLY A 278 4.77 3.76 -8.44
N PHE A 279 3.96 3.36 -7.48
CA PHE A 279 2.73 4.04 -7.14
C PHE A 279 2.64 4.24 -5.63
N PHE A 280 1.86 5.22 -5.22
CA PHE A 280 1.33 5.36 -3.88
C PHE A 280 -0.01 6.09 -3.94
N SER A 281 -0.70 6.15 -2.83
CA SER A 281 -2.01 6.81 -2.70
C SER A 281 -1.89 8.06 -1.87
N SER A 282 -2.63 9.11 -2.25
CA SER A 282 -2.62 10.37 -1.51
C SER A 282 -3.93 11.15 -1.70
N ASN A 283 -4.35 11.87 -0.66
CA ASN A 283 -5.46 12.80 -0.75
C ASN A 283 -5.04 14.28 -0.86
N ARG A 284 -3.76 14.54 -1.19
CA ARG A 284 -3.12 15.87 -1.22
C ARG A 284 -3.82 16.91 -2.08
N ASP A 285 -4.40 16.52 -3.21
CA ASP A 285 -4.99 17.42 -4.21
C ASP A 285 -6.51 17.32 -4.26
N THR A 286 -7.13 16.59 -3.34
CA THR A 286 -8.57 16.40 -3.34
C THR A 286 -9.28 17.58 -2.69
N LYS A 287 -10.35 18.09 -3.31
CA LYS A 287 -11.06 19.30 -2.87
C LYS A 287 -11.59 19.22 -1.44
N ASN A 288 -11.88 18.02 -0.96
CA ASN A 288 -12.50 17.76 0.33
C ASN A 288 -11.54 17.05 1.31
N GLY A 289 -10.32 16.66 0.88
CA GLY A 289 -9.41 15.83 1.66
C GLY A 289 -9.97 14.44 2.02
N LEU A 290 -11.03 14.01 1.35
CA LEU A 290 -11.78 12.79 1.66
C LEU A 290 -11.59 11.68 0.63
N ASP A 291 -11.21 12.05 -0.60
CA ASP A 291 -10.99 11.09 -1.68
C ASP A 291 -9.49 10.87 -1.84
N ASP A 292 -9.11 9.65 -2.14
CA ASP A 292 -7.72 9.28 -2.37
C ASP A 292 -7.47 9.12 -3.86
N ASP A 293 -6.30 9.51 -4.31
CA ASP A 293 -5.85 9.40 -5.69
C ASP A 293 -4.56 8.59 -5.80
N ILE A 294 -4.40 7.87 -6.90
CA ILE A 294 -3.17 7.16 -7.24
C ILE A 294 -2.18 8.15 -7.87
N TYR A 295 -1.00 8.21 -7.28
CA TYR A 295 0.16 8.93 -7.78
C TYR A 295 1.21 7.94 -8.28
N TYR A 296 1.87 8.32 -9.35
CA TYR A 296 3.02 7.61 -9.88
C TYR A 296 4.29 8.33 -9.45
N PHE A 297 5.31 7.61 -9.08
CA PHE A 297 6.62 8.20 -8.85
C PHE A 297 7.66 7.57 -9.78
N ILE A 298 8.62 8.39 -10.18
CA ILE A 298 9.73 7.98 -11.03
C ILE A 298 10.97 8.79 -10.69
N GLU A 299 12.11 8.12 -10.61
CA GLU A 299 13.40 8.79 -10.64
C GLU A 299 13.73 9.19 -12.08
N PRO A 300 13.79 10.49 -12.42
CA PRO A 300 14.07 10.90 -13.77
C PRO A 300 15.50 10.49 -14.17
N PRO A 301 15.73 10.14 -15.43
CA PRO A 301 17.07 9.77 -15.90
C PRO A 301 18.03 10.96 -15.81
N VAL A 302 19.26 10.71 -15.35
CA VAL A 302 20.32 11.72 -15.36
C VAL A 302 20.75 11.94 -16.80
N LEU A 303 20.43 13.12 -17.35
CA LEU A 303 20.84 13.52 -18.70
C LEU A 303 22.18 14.22 -18.66
N PHE A 304 23.16 13.71 -19.40
CA PHE A 304 24.45 14.35 -19.61
C PHE A 304 24.46 15.01 -20.99
N THR A 305 24.80 16.28 -21.04
CA THR A 305 25.05 17.01 -22.29
C THR A 305 26.54 17.03 -22.58
N LEU A 306 26.93 16.46 -23.70
CA LEU A 306 28.33 16.60 -24.22
C LEU A 306 28.32 17.66 -25.30
N SER A 307 29.07 18.74 -25.09
CA SER A 307 29.36 19.76 -26.11
C SER A 307 30.81 19.78 -26.46
N GLY A 308 31.12 19.92 -27.75
CA GLY A 308 32.50 20.02 -28.25
C GLY A 308 32.57 20.75 -29.56
N THR A 309 33.70 21.36 -29.87
CA THR A 309 34.02 21.99 -31.15
C THR A 309 34.91 21.08 -31.99
N ILE A 310 34.42 20.68 -33.16
CA ILE A 310 35.27 19.98 -34.13
C ILE A 310 36.14 21.07 -34.82
N LYS A 311 37.44 20.96 -34.69
CA LYS A 311 38.39 21.76 -35.45
C LYS A 311 38.90 20.94 -36.62
N ASN A 312 38.82 21.48 -37.82
CA ASN A 312 39.47 20.93 -39.00
C ASN A 312 40.99 21.16 -38.95
#